data_1350d44f525b50aacf2a0b1f2fb2c0b5
#
_entry.id   1350d44f525b50aacf2a0b1f2fb2c0b5
#
_cell.length_a   1.000
_cell.length_b   1.000
_cell.length_c   1.000
_cell.angle_alpha   90.00
_cell.angle_beta   90.00
_cell.angle_gamma   90.00
#
_symmetry.space_group_name_H-M   'P 1'
#
loop_
_entity.id
_entity.type
_entity.pdbx_description
1 polymer ?
#
loop_
_entity_poly.entity_id
_entity_poly.type
_entity_poly.pdbx_seq_one_letter_code
_entity_poly.pdbx_strand_id
1 'polypeptide(L)'
;MGVFAVTKVSEGPVRPSAETPSETLPLAWVDRYPTHRGLVESLHVYRDSAVPVQAPPESGAAAGEKKTKPPAAVVRGALADALVHYYPFAGRIVDGEDAGRTAVLCSADGVYFVEATANCTLADVNFLERPLLLGKEQLVPYPTPELWAVEPHNSLAMIQVTTFTCGGFVIGLRTNHAVADGTGAAQFLNAVGDLARGLLEPRVKPVWGRDSFPDPDIKPGPLPELPVLALEYIAFDFPVTYLDKLKSQYAELTGGKHCSGFDIVIAKLWQCRTRAIGPAVVPSADVKLCFFASARHVLKLEPGYWGNAIFPVKVSAPAEKVAGSSVVELVGVVRDAKRRMADECLRWAEGRTGGRDPFQMTFDYESVYVSDWSKLGFSDVDYGYGIPMTAGPLVNCDLIASVIVMRAPAPLAGTRLLASCVTKEHADQFAGLMREDLV
;
A
#
# COMPACT_ATOMS: atom_id res chain seq x y z
N MET A 1 27.36 -22.83 0.33
CA MET A 1 26.19 -22.19 0.93
C MET A 1 24.98 -22.90 0.38
N GLY A 2 24.05 -23.39 1.22
CA GLY A 2 22.80 -23.97 0.77
C GLY A 2 21.94 -22.92 0.08
N VAL A 3 21.10 -23.32 -0.86
CA VAL A 3 20.14 -22.42 -1.50
C VAL A 3 19.02 -22.14 -0.51
N PHE A 4 18.73 -20.85 -0.26
CA PHE A 4 17.55 -20.46 0.51
C PHE A 4 16.28 -20.82 -0.27
N ALA A 5 15.33 -21.45 0.41
CA ALA A 5 14.12 -21.94 -0.21
C ALA A 5 12.93 -21.87 0.76
N VAL A 6 11.75 -21.70 0.18
CA VAL A 6 10.47 -21.79 0.88
C VAL A 6 9.73 -23.03 0.39
N THR A 7 9.23 -23.82 1.34
CA THR A 7 8.43 -25.03 1.07
C THR A 7 7.00 -24.79 1.52
N LYS A 8 6.04 -24.99 0.62
CA LYS A 8 4.62 -24.97 0.96
C LYS A 8 4.28 -26.19 1.81
N VAL A 9 3.58 -25.96 2.91
CA VAL A 9 3.09 -26.99 3.83
C VAL A 9 1.64 -27.35 3.51
N SER A 10 0.81 -26.34 3.29
CA SER A 10 -0.58 -26.51 2.90
C SER A 10 -1.06 -25.28 2.09
N GLU A 11 -2.01 -25.50 1.21
CA GLU A 11 -2.61 -24.41 0.43
C GLU A 11 -4.06 -24.73 0.06
N GLY A 12 -4.88 -23.68 -0.11
CA GLY A 12 -6.29 -23.78 -0.50
C GLY A 12 -7.14 -22.63 0.03
N PRO A 13 -8.44 -22.62 -0.25
CA PRO A 13 -9.33 -21.57 0.19
C PRO A 13 -9.56 -21.57 1.71
N VAL A 14 -9.58 -20.39 2.30
CA VAL A 14 -10.16 -20.14 3.63
C VAL A 14 -11.51 -19.46 3.42
N ARG A 15 -12.56 -20.13 3.82
CA ARG A 15 -13.94 -19.65 3.73
C ARG A 15 -14.36 -18.96 5.01
N PRO A 16 -15.43 -18.13 4.98
CA PRO A 16 -16.02 -17.58 6.20
C PRO A 16 -16.35 -18.69 7.21
N SER A 17 -16.13 -18.43 8.50
CA SER A 17 -16.40 -19.40 9.58
C SER A 17 -17.90 -19.58 9.88
N ALA A 18 -18.76 -18.72 9.36
CA ALA A 18 -20.22 -18.76 9.47
C ALA A 18 -20.87 -18.38 8.14
N GLU A 19 -22.18 -18.59 8.04
CA GLU A 19 -22.98 -18.17 6.89
C GLU A 19 -22.87 -16.66 6.66
N THR A 20 -22.78 -16.27 5.40
CA THR A 20 -22.67 -14.88 4.96
C THR A 20 -23.70 -14.55 3.89
N PRO A 21 -24.05 -13.26 3.69
CA PRO A 21 -24.95 -12.87 2.63
C PRO A 21 -24.47 -13.36 1.25
N SER A 22 -25.41 -13.86 0.44
CA SER A 22 -25.17 -14.24 -0.95
C SER A 22 -25.87 -13.22 -1.85
N GLU A 23 -25.10 -12.27 -2.35
CA GLU A 23 -25.60 -11.15 -3.14
C GLU A 23 -24.53 -10.65 -4.14
N THR A 24 -24.94 -9.81 -5.07
CA THR A 24 -24.04 -9.15 -6.01
C THR A 24 -23.96 -7.67 -5.66
N LEU A 25 -22.77 -7.20 -5.33
CA LEU A 25 -22.51 -5.85 -4.85
C LEU A 25 -21.82 -5.02 -5.96
N PRO A 26 -22.43 -3.93 -6.43
CA PRO A 26 -21.83 -3.09 -7.46
C PRO A 26 -20.56 -2.42 -6.94
N LEU A 27 -19.59 -2.23 -7.82
CA LEU A 27 -18.38 -1.45 -7.57
C LEU A 27 -18.64 0.05 -7.84
N ALA A 28 -18.02 0.92 -7.04
CA ALA A 28 -18.06 2.36 -7.23
C ALA A 28 -17.30 2.79 -8.49
N TRP A 29 -17.51 4.03 -8.95
CA TRP A 29 -16.83 4.59 -10.14
C TRP A 29 -15.31 4.42 -10.05
N VAL A 30 -14.72 4.79 -8.92
CA VAL A 30 -13.27 4.71 -8.70
C VAL A 30 -12.76 3.26 -8.66
N ASP A 31 -13.56 2.33 -8.14
CA ASP A 31 -13.23 0.90 -8.10
C ASP A 31 -13.12 0.31 -9.52
N ARG A 32 -13.95 0.79 -10.44
CA ARG A 32 -14.00 0.37 -11.85
C ARG A 32 -12.93 1.05 -12.72
N TYR A 33 -12.14 1.95 -12.14
CA TYR A 33 -11.11 2.65 -12.92
C TYR A 33 -10.09 1.65 -13.50
N PRO A 34 -9.74 1.72 -14.80
CA PRO A 34 -8.97 0.67 -15.48
C PRO A 34 -7.65 0.29 -14.81
N THR A 35 -6.96 1.27 -14.19
CA THR A 35 -5.68 1.01 -13.50
C THR A 35 -5.85 0.34 -12.13
N HIS A 36 -7.07 0.22 -11.59
CA HIS A 36 -7.32 -0.42 -10.29
C HIS A 36 -7.54 -1.92 -10.39
N ARG A 37 -7.85 -2.47 -11.58
CA ARG A 37 -8.05 -3.91 -11.74
C ARG A 37 -6.72 -4.64 -11.79
N GLY A 38 -6.07 -4.78 -10.64
CA GLY A 38 -4.80 -5.46 -10.50
C GLY A 38 -4.53 -5.87 -9.06
N LEU A 39 -3.66 -6.88 -8.90
CA LEU A 39 -3.26 -7.37 -7.59
C LEU A 39 -2.05 -6.58 -7.09
N VAL A 40 -2.22 -5.90 -5.96
CA VAL A 40 -1.13 -5.26 -5.23
C VAL A 40 -0.48 -6.29 -4.33
N GLU A 41 0.82 -6.45 -4.43
CA GLU A 41 1.62 -7.39 -3.64
C GLU A 41 2.36 -6.66 -2.52
N SER A 42 2.30 -7.20 -1.30
CA SER A 42 3.03 -6.65 -0.15
C SER A 42 3.60 -7.72 0.76
N LEU A 43 4.66 -7.37 1.48
CA LEU A 43 5.26 -8.20 2.53
C LEU A 43 5.19 -7.48 3.87
N HIS A 44 4.83 -8.25 4.90
CA HIS A 44 4.77 -7.79 6.28
C HIS A 44 5.65 -8.72 7.10
N VAL A 45 6.76 -8.20 7.59
CA VAL A 45 7.81 -8.99 8.25
C VAL A 45 7.68 -8.88 9.77
N TYR A 46 7.49 -10.00 10.43
CA TYR A 46 7.36 -10.11 11.88
C TYR A 46 8.62 -10.79 12.44
N ARG A 47 9.30 -10.12 13.35
CA ARG A 47 10.41 -10.73 14.09
C ARG A 47 9.90 -11.80 15.04
N ASP A 48 10.77 -12.71 15.44
CA ASP A 48 10.49 -13.60 16.55
C ASP A 48 10.19 -12.77 17.81
N SER A 49 8.97 -12.89 18.30
CA SER A 49 8.59 -12.40 19.61
C SER A 49 8.60 -13.62 20.52
N ALA A 50 9.65 -13.83 21.23
CA ALA A 50 9.81 -14.96 22.16
C ALA A 50 8.72 -15.02 23.27
N VAL A 51 7.73 -14.12 23.25
CA VAL A 51 6.59 -14.12 24.19
C VAL A 51 5.34 -13.60 23.48
N PRO A 52 4.24 -14.38 23.39
CA PRO A 52 2.93 -13.83 23.01
C PRO A 52 2.50 -12.81 24.06
N VAL A 53 2.04 -11.63 23.63
CA VAL A 53 1.38 -10.67 24.51
C VAL A 53 0.15 -11.36 25.12
N GLN A 54 0.17 -11.57 26.43
CA GLN A 54 -0.89 -12.24 27.16
C GLN A 54 -2.19 -11.42 27.09
N ALA A 55 -3.30 -12.11 26.80
CA ALA A 55 -4.59 -11.64 27.24
C ALA A 55 -4.59 -11.45 28.78
N PRO A 56 -5.34 -10.48 29.34
CA PRO A 56 -5.37 -10.26 30.78
C PRO A 56 -5.73 -11.57 31.50
N PRO A 57 -5.08 -11.89 32.63
CA PRO A 57 -5.25 -13.17 33.29
C PRO A 57 -6.68 -13.28 33.85
N GLU A 58 -7.46 -14.20 33.31
CA GLU A 58 -8.55 -14.77 34.09
C GLU A 58 -7.93 -15.58 35.23
N SER A 59 -8.35 -15.26 36.44
CA SER A 59 -7.84 -15.80 37.71
C SER A 59 -7.88 -17.33 37.73
N GLY A 60 -6.74 -17.98 37.93
CA GLY A 60 -6.65 -19.26 38.59
C GLY A 60 -6.39 -20.49 37.75
N ALA A 61 -5.53 -20.47 36.72
CA ALA A 61 -5.01 -21.70 36.10
C ALA A 61 -3.48 -21.79 36.25
N ALA A 62 -3.00 -22.94 36.71
CA ALA A 62 -1.61 -23.27 36.88
C ALA A 62 -0.79 -23.10 35.60
N ALA A 63 0.43 -22.57 35.73
CA ALA A 63 1.40 -22.37 34.66
C ALA A 63 1.82 -23.71 34.02
N GLY A 64 1.04 -24.20 33.08
CA GLY A 64 1.47 -25.20 32.10
C GLY A 64 2.03 -24.46 30.89
N GLU A 65 3.14 -24.92 30.31
CA GLU A 65 3.69 -24.42 29.05
C GLU A 65 2.59 -24.38 27.97
N LYS A 66 1.96 -23.22 27.76
CA LYS A 66 1.05 -23.02 26.63
C LYS A 66 1.91 -23.03 25.37
N LYS A 67 1.95 -24.14 24.66
CA LYS A 67 2.46 -24.21 23.28
C LYS A 67 1.71 -23.15 22.49
N THR A 68 2.39 -22.08 22.10
CA THR A 68 1.84 -21.03 21.23
C THR A 68 1.47 -21.66 19.89
N LYS A 69 0.25 -21.41 19.42
CA LYS A 69 -0.20 -21.91 18.11
C LYS A 69 0.72 -21.34 17.02
N PRO A 70 1.04 -22.08 15.96
CA PRO A 70 1.82 -21.56 14.84
C PRO A 70 1.15 -20.33 14.21
N PRO A 71 1.91 -19.31 13.77
CA PRO A 71 1.36 -18.09 13.16
C PRO A 71 0.37 -18.36 12.02
N ALA A 72 0.68 -19.33 11.15
CA ALA A 72 -0.20 -19.71 10.04
C ALA A 72 -1.57 -20.22 10.52
N ALA A 73 -1.62 -21.02 11.59
CA ALA A 73 -2.87 -21.53 12.13
C ALA A 73 -3.72 -20.41 12.79
N VAL A 74 -3.06 -19.46 13.48
CA VAL A 74 -3.73 -18.31 14.08
C VAL A 74 -4.30 -17.40 13.00
N VAL A 75 -3.49 -17.02 12.01
CA VAL A 75 -3.92 -16.14 10.91
C VAL A 75 -5.03 -16.80 10.08
N ARG A 76 -4.93 -18.11 9.80
CA ARG A 76 -5.96 -18.86 9.05
C ARG A 76 -7.32 -18.83 9.77
N GLY A 77 -7.34 -19.11 11.08
CA GLY A 77 -8.57 -19.09 11.88
C GLY A 77 -9.18 -17.70 11.94
N ALA A 78 -8.39 -16.71 12.30
CA ALA A 78 -8.84 -15.32 12.37
C ALA A 78 -9.27 -14.75 11.00
N LEU A 79 -8.65 -15.21 9.90
CA LEU A 79 -9.09 -14.84 8.54
C LEU A 79 -10.50 -15.40 8.28
N ALA A 80 -10.78 -16.66 8.63
CA ALA A 80 -12.11 -17.23 8.47
C ALA A 80 -13.18 -16.43 9.24
N ASP A 81 -12.87 -16.02 10.46
CA ASP A 81 -13.74 -15.18 11.28
C ASP A 81 -13.91 -13.77 10.71
N ALA A 82 -12.82 -13.15 10.23
CA ALA A 82 -12.87 -11.83 9.60
C ALA A 82 -13.70 -11.81 8.32
N LEU A 83 -13.70 -12.90 7.55
CA LEU A 83 -14.48 -13.02 6.33
C LEU A 83 -16.00 -13.08 6.59
N VAL A 84 -16.46 -13.30 7.83
CA VAL A 84 -17.87 -13.14 8.19
C VAL A 84 -18.26 -11.65 8.15
N HIS A 85 -17.39 -10.77 8.62
CA HIS A 85 -17.62 -9.33 8.64
C HIS A 85 -17.29 -8.66 7.29
N TYR A 86 -16.24 -9.14 6.63
CA TYR A 86 -15.77 -8.68 5.32
C TYR A 86 -16.14 -9.69 4.21
N TYR A 87 -17.37 -10.24 4.26
CA TYR A 87 -17.80 -11.32 3.37
C TYR A 87 -17.58 -11.04 1.87
N PRO A 88 -17.60 -9.78 1.35
CA PRO A 88 -17.28 -9.56 -0.04
C PRO A 88 -15.86 -9.99 -0.42
N PHE A 89 -14.87 -9.96 0.50
CA PHE A 89 -13.53 -10.48 0.21
C PHE A 89 -13.49 -11.99 -0.08
N ALA A 90 -14.48 -12.75 0.40
CA ALA A 90 -14.64 -14.16 0.07
C ALA A 90 -15.33 -14.40 -1.28
N GLY A 91 -15.71 -13.34 -1.98
CA GLY A 91 -16.36 -13.38 -3.29
C GLY A 91 -15.39 -13.30 -4.47
N ARG A 92 -15.95 -12.97 -5.65
CA ARG A 92 -15.21 -12.85 -6.91
C ARG A 92 -15.67 -11.60 -7.67
N ILE A 93 -14.74 -10.95 -8.38
CA ILE A 93 -15.13 -9.93 -9.35
C ILE A 93 -15.82 -10.62 -10.52
N VAL A 94 -16.95 -10.08 -10.91
CA VAL A 94 -17.71 -10.49 -12.10
C VAL A 94 -17.95 -9.28 -12.97
N ASP A 95 -17.83 -9.46 -14.28
CA ASP A 95 -18.17 -8.44 -15.27
C ASP A 95 -19.58 -8.68 -15.76
N GLY A 96 -20.43 -7.65 -15.71
CA GLY A 96 -21.74 -7.68 -16.35
C GLY A 96 -21.61 -7.52 -17.88
N GLU A 97 -22.71 -7.71 -18.59
CA GLU A 97 -22.78 -7.59 -20.06
C GLU A 97 -22.37 -6.20 -20.56
N ASP A 98 -22.56 -5.16 -19.73
CA ASP A 98 -22.11 -3.80 -19.98
C ASP A 98 -20.83 -3.48 -19.19
N ALA A 99 -19.82 -2.90 -19.82
CA ALA A 99 -18.52 -2.55 -19.23
C ALA A 99 -18.58 -1.67 -17.94
N GLY A 100 -19.75 -1.11 -17.63
CA GLY A 100 -20.02 -0.32 -16.41
C GLY A 100 -20.60 -1.11 -15.23
N ARG A 101 -20.78 -2.42 -15.36
CA ARG A 101 -21.46 -3.26 -14.34
C ARG A 101 -20.55 -4.24 -13.60
N THR A 102 -19.26 -3.94 -13.53
CA THR A 102 -18.35 -4.76 -12.71
C THR A 102 -18.84 -4.76 -11.26
N ALA A 103 -18.92 -5.92 -10.65
CA ALA A 103 -19.47 -6.14 -9.32
C ALA A 103 -18.68 -7.22 -8.57
N VAL A 104 -18.94 -7.34 -7.28
CA VAL A 104 -18.49 -8.47 -6.47
C VAL A 104 -19.65 -9.43 -6.26
N LEU A 105 -19.52 -10.65 -6.77
CA LEU A 105 -20.40 -11.76 -6.42
C LEU A 105 -19.94 -12.35 -5.07
N CYS A 106 -20.75 -12.17 -4.03
CA CYS A 106 -20.50 -12.67 -2.68
C CYS A 106 -20.85 -14.17 -2.62
N SER A 107 -19.94 -15.01 -3.11
CA SER A 107 -20.12 -16.46 -3.27
C SER A 107 -19.60 -17.29 -2.09
N ALA A 108 -18.97 -16.66 -1.10
CA ALA A 108 -18.30 -17.31 0.03
C ALA A 108 -17.23 -18.37 -0.38
N ASP A 109 -16.68 -18.28 -1.59
CA ASP A 109 -15.65 -19.21 -2.09
C ASP A 109 -14.33 -19.09 -1.32
N GLY A 110 -14.11 -17.96 -0.66
CA GLY A 110 -13.00 -17.75 0.23
C GLY A 110 -11.79 -17.06 -0.39
N VAL A 111 -10.80 -16.86 0.45
CA VAL A 111 -9.48 -16.28 0.17
C VAL A 111 -8.46 -17.42 0.02
N TYR A 112 -7.65 -17.38 -1.03
CA TYR A 112 -6.59 -18.38 -1.19
C TYR A 112 -5.49 -18.16 -0.14
N PHE A 113 -5.19 -19.21 0.60
CA PHE A 113 -4.26 -19.19 1.73
C PHE A 113 -3.17 -20.24 1.56
N VAL A 114 -1.93 -19.84 1.79
CA VAL A 114 -0.76 -20.72 1.77
C VAL A 114 -0.08 -20.69 3.13
N GLU A 115 0.20 -21.84 3.69
CA GLU A 115 1.11 -22.04 4.81
C GLU A 115 2.44 -22.55 4.25
N ALA A 116 3.53 -21.90 4.63
CA ALA A 116 4.87 -22.22 4.14
C ALA A 116 5.93 -22.13 5.23
N THR A 117 7.07 -22.78 5.00
CA THR A 117 8.26 -22.69 5.87
C THR A 117 9.49 -22.36 5.03
N ALA A 118 10.36 -21.50 5.57
CA ALA A 118 11.67 -21.21 5.00
C ALA A 118 12.76 -22.04 5.70
N ASN A 119 13.78 -22.49 4.95
CA ASN A 119 14.91 -23.25 5.47
C ASN A 119 16.03 -22.38 6.07
N CYS A 120 15.75 -21.12 6.33
CA CYS A 120 16.69 -20.11 6.81
C CYS A 120 16.05 -19.21 7.88
N THR A 121 16.87 -18.37 8.53
CA THR A 121 16.39 -17.31 9.41
C THR A 121 16.04 -16.05 8.60
N LEU A 122 15.27 -15.12 9.20
CA LEU A 122 15.04 -13.80 8.59
C LEU A 122 16.34 -13.01 8.42
N ALA A 123 17.31 -13.20 9.35
CA ALA A 123 18.61 -12.55 9.26
C ALA A 123 19.44 -13.05 8.06
N ASP A 124 19.37 -14.34 7.75
CA ASP A 124 20.08 -14.92 6.59
C ASP A 124 19.64 -14.31 5.27
N VAL A 125 18.39 -13.86 5.18
CA VAL A 125 17.79 -13.20 4.00
C VAL A 125 17.65 -11.69 4.20
N ASN A 126 18.47 -11.10 5.07
CA ASN A 126 18.52 -9.67 5.34
C ASN A 126 17.12 -9.07 5.61
N PHE A 127 16.28 -9.76 6.37
CA PHE A 127 14.92 -9.35 6.72
C PHE A 127 14.08 -8.96 5.48
N LEU A 128 14.35 -9.57 4.33
CA LEU A 128 13.71 -9.30 3.03
C LEU A 128 13.91 -7.86 2.54
N GLU A 129 14.97 -7.20 2.98
CA GLU A 129 15.45 -5.97 2.34
C GLU A 129 15.93 -6.29 0.92
N ARG A 130 15.78 -5.34 0.02
CA ARG A 130 16.24 -5.54 -1.38
C ARG A 130 17.75 -5.39 -1.53
N PRO A 131 18.36 -6.13 -2.45
CA PRO A 131 17.75 -7.13 -3.34
C PRO A 131 17.29 -8.38 -2.57
N LEU A 132 16.11 -8.89 -2.94
CA LEU A 132 15.55 -10.08 -2.31
C LEU A 132 16.43 -11.29 -2.55
N LEU A 133 16.77 -12.02 -1.49
CA LEU A 133 17.51 -13.27 -1.56
C LEU A 133 16.60 -14.51 -1.71
N LEU A 134 15.29 -14.32 -1.54
CA LEU A 134 14.23 -15.26 -1.89
C LEU A 134 13.39 -14.66 -3.01
N GLY A 135 13.05 -15.45 -4.03
CA GLY A 135 12.18 -15.00 -5.13
C GLY A 135 10.80 -14.57 -4.60
N LYS A 136 10.23 -13.55 -5.20
CA LYS A 136 8.91 -13.04 -4.77
C LYS A 136 7.82 -14.12 -4.84
N GLU A 137 7.91 -15.00 -5.83
CA GLU A 137 6.99 -16.12 -6.05
C GLU A 137 7.06 -17.19 -4.95
N GLN A 138 8.09 -17.16 -4.11
CA GLN A 138 8.21 -18.00 -2.92
C GLN A 138 7.55 -17.34 -1.68
N LEU A 139 7.30 -16.04 -1.71
CA LEU A 139 6.87 -15.24 -0.56
C LEU A 139 5.40 -14.84 -0.61
N VAL A 140 4.79 -14.82 -1.79
CA VAL A 140 3.38 -14.51 -1.99
C VAL A 140 2.69 -15.59 -2.83
N PRO A 141 1.37 -15.78 -2.71
CA PRO A 141 0.66 -16.87 -3.40
C PRO A 141 0.62 -16.67 -4.92
N TYR A 142 1.07 -17.67 -5.66
CA TYR A 142 0.85 -17.81 -7.10
C TYR A 142 0.28 -19.20 -7.36
N PRO A 143 -1.03 -19.41 -7.13
CA PRO A 143 -1.66 -20.72 -7.37
C PRO A 143 -1.66 -21.04 -8.85
N THR A 144 -1.54 -22.34 -9.17
CA THR A 144 -1.78 -22.82 -10.53
C THR A 144 -3.29 -22.90 -10.79
N PRO A 145 -3.74 -22.91 -12.07
CA PRO A 145 -5.16 -23.03 -12.41
C PRO A 145 -5.82 -24.31 -11.84
N GLU A 146 -5.06 -25.40 -11.66
CA GLU A 146 -5.55 -26.65 -11.08
C GLU A 146 -5.88 -26.52 -9.58
N LEU A 147 -5.14 -25.66 -8.87
CA LEU A 147 -5.32 -25.41 -7.44
C LEU A 147 -6.33 -24.30 -7.17
N TRP A 148 -6.45 -23.36 -8.08
CA TRP A 148 -7.31 -22.19 -7.96
C TRP A 148 -7.83 -21.79 -9.35
N ALA A 149 -8.96 -22.37 -9.74
CA ALA A 149 -9.60 -22.13 -11.04
C ALA A 149 -10.26 -20.73 -11.12
N VAL A 150 -9.58 -19.69 -10.65
CA VAL A 150 -10.05 -18.30 -10.68
C VAL A 150 -9.00 -17.47 -11.38
N GLU A 151 -9.42 -16.74 -12.40
CA GLU A 151 -8.57 -15.73 -13.03
C GLU A 151 -7.96 -14.81 -11.95
N PRO A 152 -6.64 -14.58 -11.92
CA PRO A 152 -5.98 -13.83 -10.85
C PRO A 152 -6.64 -12.47 -10.59
N HIS A 153 -7.05 -11.76 -11.65
CA HIS A 153 -7.70 -10.45 -11.56
C HIS A 153 -9.14 -10.48 -11.02
N ASN A 154 -9.74 -11.65 -10.89
CA ASN A 154 -11.08 -11.83 -10.31
C ASN A 154 -11.02 -12.25 -8.84
N SER A 155 -9.86 -12.67 -8.35
CA SER A 155 -9.61 -12.95 -6.95
C SER A 155 -9.44 -11.64 -6.16
N LEU A 156 -10.05 -11.55 -4.98
CA LEU A 156 -10.04 -10.30 -4.20
C LEU A 156 -8.86 -10.22 -3.23
N ALA A 157 -8.48 -11.35 -2.64
CA ALA A 157 -7.32 -11.45 -1.77
C ALA A 157 -6.69 -12.84 -1.82
N MET A 158 -5.38 -12.91 -1.61
CA MET A 158 -4.61 -14.13 -1.41
C MET A 158 -3.57 -13.86 -0.32
N ILE A 159 -3.33 -14.80 0.57
CA ILE A 159 -2.45 -14.64 1.73
C ILE A 159 -1.52 -15.85 1.84
N GLN A 160 -0.24 -15.60 2.09
CA GLN A 160 0.73 -16.62 2.46
C GLN A 160 1.36 -16.28 3.80
N VAL A 161 1.45 -17.26 4.68
CA VAL A 161 2.21 -17.15 5.94
C VAL A 161 3.43 -18.05 5.83
N THR A 162 4.61 -17.44 5.81
CA THR A 162 5.89 -18.17 5.74
C THR A 162 6.61 -18.05 7.08
N THR A 163 6.80 -19.17 7.78
CA THR A 163 7.54 -19.23 9.05
C THR A 163 9.02 -19.55 8.79
N PHE A 164 9.89 -18.77 9.40
CA PHE A 164 11.36 -18.93 9.31
C PHE A 164 11.91 -19.73 10.48
N THR A 165 13.11 -20.29 10.32
CA THR A 165 13.75 -21.15 11.36
C THR A 165 14.04 -20.42 12.68
N CYS A 166 14.10 -19.08 12.66
CA CYS A 166 14.23 -18.24 13.86
C CYS A 166 12.92 -18.02 14.61
N GLY A 167 11.78 -18.57 14.16
CA GLY A 167 10.46 -18.29 14.76
C GLY A 167 9.77 -17.05 14.21
N GLY A 168 10.47 -16.13 13.57
CA GLY A 168 9.87 -15.01 12.85
C GLY A 168 9.08 -15.50 11.64
N PHE A 169 8.16 -14.67 11.16
CA PHE A 169 7.32 -15.03 10.02
C PHE A 169 7.04 -13.83 9.11
N VAL A 170 6.56 -14.12 7.93
CA VAL A 170 6.20 -13.12 6.92
C VAL A 170 4.78 -13.38 6.42
N ILE A 171 3.99 -12.33 6.33
CA ILE A 171 2.73 -12.34 5.59
C ILE A 171 2.99 -11.80 4.19
N GLY A 172 2.83 -12.65 3.19
CA GLY A 172 2.75 -12.26 1.80
C GLY A 172 1.29 -12.06 1.42
N LEU A 173 0.95 -10.85 1.00
CA LEU A 173 -0.42 -10.46 0.67
C LEU A 173 -0.51 -10.07 -0.80
N ARG A 174 -1.57 -10.53 -1.47
CA ARG A 174 -2.04 -10.02 -2.76
C ARG A 174 -3.48 -9.58 -2.60
N THR A 175 -3.76 -8.30 -2.83
CA THR A 175 -5.12 -7.73 -2.78
C THR A 175 -5.48 -7.04 -4.08
N ASN A 176 -6.72 -7.23 -4.52
CA ASN A 176 -7.21 -6.58 -5.72
C ASN A 176 -7.54 -5.11 -5.42
N HIS A 177 -6.89 -4.21 -6.15
CA HIS A 177 -7.07 -2.77 -5.93
C HIS A 177 -8.47 -2.29 -6.35
N ALA A 178 -9.21 -3.06 -7.18
CA ALA A 178 -10.59 -2.74 -7.56
C ALA A 178 -11.58 -2.79 -6.38
N VAL A 179 -11.22 -3.41 -5.24
CA VAL A 179 -12.15 -3.50 -4.10
C VAL A 179 -11.70 -2.73 -2.87
N ALA A 180 -10.42 -2.41 -2.76
CA ALA A 180 -9.89 -1.67 -1.62
C ALA A 180 -8.63 -0.90 -2.00
N ASP A 181 -8.53 0.35 -1.53
CA ASP A 181 -7.26 1.05 -1.47
C ASP A 181 -6.40 0.53 -0.30
N GLY A 182 -5.19 1.08 -0.15
CA GLY A 182 -4.30 0.66 0.91
C GLY A 182 -4.88 0.83 2.33
N THR A 183 -5.72 1.84 2.56
CA THR A 183 -6.41 2.02 3.85
C THR A 183 -7.43 0.92 4.08
N GLY A 184 -8.22 0.57 3.07
CA GLY A 184 -9.22 -0.50 3.15
C GLY A 184 -8.58 -1.87 3.34
N ALA A 185 -7.52 -2.17 2.60
CA ALA A 185 -6.76 -3.41 2.76
C ALA A 185 -6.10 -3.53 4.15
N ALA A 186 -5.54 -2.43 4.66
CA ALA A 186 -4.98 -2.40 6.01
C ALA A 186 -6.07 -2.54 7.09
N GLN A 187 -7.25 -1.93 6.89
CA GLN A 187 -8.41 -2.08 7.79
C GLN A 187 -8.85 -3.55 7.86
N PHE A 188 -8.89 -4.26 6.73
CA PHE A 188 -9.19 -5.69 6.69
C PHE A 188 -8.15 -6.51 7.47
N LEU A 189 -6.85 -6.29 7.25
CA LEU A 189 -5.81 -7.02 7.98
C LEU A 189 -5.81 -6.70 9.48
N ASN A 190 -6.13 -5.46 9.88
CA ASN A 190 -6.31 -5.11 11.29
C ASN A 190 -7.49 -5.86 11.91
N ALA A 191 -8.60 -6.04 11.16
CA ALA A 191 -9.72 -6.87 11.61
C ALA A 191 -9.30 -8.34 11.83
N VAL A 192 -8.52 -8.92 10.89
CA VAL A 192 -7.92 -10.26 11.11
C VAL A 192 -7.06 -10.27 12.36
N GLY A 193 -6.24 -9.24 12.59
CA GLY A 193 -5.41 -9.10 13.79
C GLY A 193 -6.24 -8.97 15.08
N ASP A 194 -7.34 -8.23 15.06
CA ASP A 194 -8.25 -8.09 16.20
C ASP A 194 -8.81 -9.46 16.63
N LEU A 195 -9.33 -10.23 15.67
CA LEU A 195 -9.90 -11.56 15.91
C LEU A 195 -8.81 -12.58 16.30
N ALA A 196 -7.60 -12.47 15.73
CA ALA A 196 -6.45 -13.29 16.14
C ALA A 196 -6.07 -13.11 17.61
N ARG A 197 -6.27 -11.91 18.16
CA ARG A 197 -6.05 -11.59 19.56
C ARG A 197 -7.23 -11.91 20.47
N GLY A 198 -8.31 -12.49 19.91
CA GLY A 198 -9.46 -12.97 20.67
C GLY A 198 -10.57 -11.92 20.87
N LEU A 199 -10.59 -10.83 20.12
CA LEU A 199 -11.75 -9.96 20.07
C LEU A 199 -12.91 -10.70 19.39
N LEU A 200 -14.13 -10.46 19.84
CA LEU A 200 -15.33 -11.06 19.25
C LEU A 200 -15.75 -10.41 17.94
N GLU A 201 -15.40 -9.14 17.75
CA GLU A 201 -15.69 -8.34 16.56
C GLU A 201 -14.50 -7.44 16.22
N PRO A 202 -14.30 -7.06 14.95
CA PRO A 202 -13.33 -6.05 14.57
C PRO A 202 -13.60 -4.70 15.27
N ARG A 203 -12.55 -4.02 15.72
CA ARG A 203 -12.66 -2.68 16.33
C ARG A 203 -13.28 -1.65 15.39
N VAL A 204 -13.11 -1.83 14.10
CA VAL A 204 -13.73 -0.99 13.07
C VAL A 204 -14.75 -1.85 12.33
N LYS A 205 -16.03 -1.52 12.48
CA LYS A 205 -17.11 -2.18 11.74
C LYS A 205 -16.96 -1.87 10.24
N PRO A 206 -16.85 -2.88 9.35
CA PRO A 206 -16.73 -2.62 7.93
C PRO A 206 -18.02 -2.09 7.30
N VAL A 207 -17.87 -1.11 6.42
CA VAL A 207 -18.95 -0.53 5.63
C VAL A 207 -18.63 -0.68 4.15
N TRP A 208 -19.52 -1.32 3.39
CA TRP A 208 -19.39 -1.45 1.93
C TRP A 208 -19.58 -0.09 1.25
N GLY A 209 -20.71 0.57 1.48
CA GLY A 209 -20.99 1.98 1.23
C GLY A 209 -20.76 2.51 -0.19
N ARG A 210 -20.66 1.65 -1.23
CA ARG A 210 -20.39 2.08 -2.60
C ARG A 210 -21.53 2.93 -3.18
N ASP A 211 -22.74 2.71 -2.71
CA ASP A 211 -23.92 3.49 -3.15
C ASP A 211 -23.84 4.97 -2.73
N SER A 212 -23.06 5.26 -1.70
CA SER A 212 -22.80 6.64 -1.24
C SER A 212 -21.61 7.29 -1.93
N PHE A 213 -20.87 6.55 -2.77
CA PHE A 213 -19.71 7.07 -3.47
C PHE A 213 -20.15 7.79 -4.76
N PRO A 214 -19.55 8.95 -5.11
CA PRO A 214 -19.89 9.67 -6.34
C PRO A 214 -19.73 8.81 -7.59
N ASP A 215 -20.68 8.90 -8.50
CA ASP A 215 -20.66 8.25 -9.82
C ASP A 215 -20.88 9.30 -10.93
N PRO A 216 -19.91 10.21 -11.15
CA PRO A 216 -20.04 11.26 -12.14
C PRO A 216 -20.04 10.69 -13.55
N ASP A 217 -20.79 11.33 -14.47
CA ASP A 217 -20.79 10.97 -15.90
C ASP A 217 -19.50 11.42 -16.58
N ILE A 218 -18.39 10.84 -16.13
CA ILE A 218 -17.05 11.04 -16.67
C ILE A 218 -16.54 9.67 -17.09
N LYS A 219 -16.28 9.49 -18.37
CA LYS A 219 -15.67 8.25 -18.87
C LYS A 219 -14.17 8.29 -18.57
N PRO A 220 -13.61 7.20 -17.97
CA PRO A 220 -12.17 7.07 -17.88
C PRO A 220 -11.53 7.21 -19.25
N GLY A 221 -10.44 7.96 -19.33
CA GLY A 221 -9.64 8.01 -20.54
C GLY A 221 -9.04 6.65 -20.90
N PRO A 222 -8.56 6.45 -22.13
CA PRO A 222 -7.85 5.23 -22.51
C PRO A 222 -6.61 5.07 -21.64
N LEU A 223 -6.22 3.81 -21.39
CA LEU A 223 -4.91 3.54 -20.80
C LEU A 223 -3.83 4.13 -21.71
N PRO A 224 -2.95 5.00 -21.20
CA PRO A 224 -1.87 5.53 -22.00
C PRO A 224 -0.89 4.42 -22.37
N GLU A 225 -0.16 4.61 -23.47
CA GLU A 225 0.97 3.74 -23.79
C GLU A 225 2.00 3.82 -22.65
N LEU A 226 2.48 2.64 -22.22
CA LEU A 226 3.46 2.55 -21.16
C LEU A 226 4.86 2.67 -21.75
N PRO A 227 5.69 3.62 -21.35
CA PRO A 227 7.06 3.66 -21.79
C PRO A 227 7.84 2.47 -21.23
N VAL A 228 8.76 1.93 -22.01
CA VAL A 228 9.70 0.92 -21.51
C VAL A 228 10.83 1.65 -20.78
N LEU A 229 10.68 1.85 -19.47
CA LEU A 229 11.68 2.48 -18.63
C LEU A 229 12.42 1.41 -17.81
N ALA A 230 13.75 1.33 -17.97
CA ALA A 230 14.60 0.52 -17.11
C ALA A 230 14.95 1.37 -15.86
N LEU A 231 14.09 1.31 -14.85
CA LEU A 231 14.19 2.11 -13.64
C LEU A 231 15.01 1.40 -12.56
N GLU A 232 15.94 2.13 -11.95
CA GLU A 232 16.78 1.64 -10.85
C GLU A 232 16.02 1.75 -9.52
N TYR A 233 16.11 0.70 -8.71
CA TYR A 233 15.57 0.68 -7.36
C TYR A 233 16.59 1.21 -6.36
N ILE A 234 16.23 2.28 -5.62
CA ILE A 234 17.09 2.88 -4.60
C ILE A 234 16.25 3.18 -3.35
N ALA A 235 16.75 2.81 -2.18
CA ALA A 235 16.12 3.12 -0.90
C ALA A 235 16.85 4.27 -0.19
N PHE A 236 16.07 5.13 0.49
CA PHE A 236 16.57 6.24 1.30
C PHE A 236 15.86 6.27 2.64
N ASP A 237 16.62 6.46 3.72
CA ASP A 237 16.09 6.66 5.06
C ASP A 237 16.28 8.12 5.48
N PHE A 238 15.17 8.77 5.85
CA PHE A 238 15.13 10.14 6.35
C PHE A 238 15.00 10.11 7.86
N PRO A 239 16.06 10.46 8.61
CA PRO A 239 16.01 10.49 10.07
C PRO A 239 15.06 11.58 10.58
N VAL A 240 14.49 11.34 11.76
CA VAL A 240 13.56 12.31 12.41
C VAL A 240 14.20 13.68 12.55
N THR A 241 15.51 13.74 12.88
CA THR A 241 16.28 14.98 13.02
C THR A 241 16.27 15.83 11.75
N TYR A 242 16.47 15.21 10.58
CA TYR A 242 16.38 15.88 9.30
C TYR A 242 14.99 16.45 9.04
N LEU A 243 13.96 15.63 9.27
CA LEU A 243 12.57 16.03 9.06
C LEU A 243 12.18 17.19 9.97
N ASP A 244 12.57 17.17 11.24
CA ASP A 244 12.23 18.21 12.21
C ASP A 244 12.97 19.52 11.92
N LYS A 245 14.22 19.45 11.47
CA LYS A 245 14.97 20.62 10.98
C LYS A 245 14.20 21.34 9.85
N LEU A 246 13.74 20.59 8.84
CA LEU A 246 13.03 21.21 7.70
C LEU A 246 11.62 21.67 8.06
N LYS A 247 10.93 21.00 9.01
CA LYS A 247 9.64 21.49 9.56
C LYS A 247 9.82 22.82 10.25
N SER A 248 10.89 23.01 11.05
CA SER A 248 11.20 24.28 11.71
C SER A 248 11.48 25.38 10.70
N GLN A 249 12.33 25.12 9.70
CA GLN A 249 12.62 26.07 8.63
C GLN A 249 11.36 26.47 7.85
N TYR A 250 10.45 25.51 7.58
CA TYR A 250 9.19 25.81 6.93
C TYR A 250 8.29 26.70 7.80
N ALA A 251 8.23 26.44 9.10
CA ALA A 251 7.45 27.26 10.04
C ALA A 251 8.00 28.69 10.11
N GLU A 252 9.32 28.85 10.17
CA GLU A 252 9.98 30.17 10.14
C GLU A 252 9.67 30.92 8.86
N LEU A 253 9.83 30.29 7.69
CA LEU A 253 9.56 30.90 6.39
C LEU A 253 8.12 31.35 6.22
N THR A 254 7.17 30.62 6.82
CA THR A 254 5.72 30.80 6.57
C THR A 254 4.96 31.47 7.71
N GLY A 255 5.65 31.96 8.74
CA GLY A 255 5.00 32.59 9.91
C GLY A 255 4.21 31.60 10.76
N GLY A 256 4.76 30.43 11.01
CA GLY A 256 4.22 29.40 11.92
C GLY A 256 3.35 28.33 11.29
N LYS A 257 3.29 28.21 9.96
CA LYS A 257 2.54 27.10 9.32
C LYS A 257 3.28 25.78 9.46
N HIS A 258 2.51 24.68 9.62
CA HIS A 258 3.07 23.34 9.75
C HIS A 258 3.11 22.57 8.41
N CYS A 259 4.09 21.67 8.27
CA CYS A 259 4.15 20.68 7.20
C CYS A 259 4.39 19.26 7.78
N SER A 260 4.10 18.25 7.00
CA SER A 260 4.34 16.85 7.38
C SER A 260 5.71 16.35 6.89
N GLY A 261 6.21 15.25 7.48
CA GLY A 261 7.39 14.57 6.95
C GLY A 261 7.19 14.13 5.49
N PHE A 262 5.99 13.70 5.14
CA PHE A 262 5.63 13.38 3.75
C PHE A 262 5.84 14.58 2.81
N ASP A 263 5.36 15.77 3.17
CA ASP A 263 5.53 16.97 2.35
C ASP A 263 7.01 17.28 2.07
N ILE A 264 7.87 17.09 3.09
CA ILE A 264 9.33 17.30 2.99
C ILE A 264 9.96 16.26 2.06
N VAL A 265 9.67 14.98 2.29
CA VAL A 265 10.30 13.88 1.56
C VAL A 265 9.97 13.94 0.07
N ILE A 266 8.71 14.22 -0.28
CA ILE A 266 8.32 14.33 -1.70
C ILE A 266 8.80 15.62 -2.36
N ALA A 267 8.95 16.72 -1.63
CA ALA A 267 9.55 17.94 -2.14
C ALA A 267 11.04 17.75 -2.45
N LYS A 268 11.81 17.10 -1.53
CA LYS A 268 13.22 16.74 -1.78
C LYS A 268 13.35 15.76 -2.94
N LEU A 269 12.51 14.73 -2.98
CA LEU A 269 12.45 13.78 -4.09
C LEU A 269 12.28 14.52 -5.43
N TRP A 270 11.28 15.38 -5.52
CA TRP A 270 10.95 16.09 -6.75
C TRP A 270 12.11 16.98 -7.20
N GLN A 271 12.72 17.75 -6.29
CA GLN A 271 13.89 18.56 -6.54
C GLN A 271 15.08 17.72 -7.03
N CYS A 272 15.47 16.70 -6.24
CA CYS A 272 16.66 15.90 -6.55
C CYS A 272 16.51 15.13 -7.86
N ARG A 273 15.30 14.58 -8.11
CA ARG A 273 15.02 13.92 -9.37
C ARG A 273 15.09 14.89 -10.54
N THR A 274 14.47 16.06 -10.44
CA THR A 274 14.52 17.09 -11.49
C THR A 274 15.94 17.53 -11.79
N ARG A 275 16.79 17.70 -10.77
CA ARG A 275 18.21 18.01 -10.96
C ARG A 275 18.97 16.88 -11.65
N ALA A 276 18.68 15.63 -11.31
CA ALA A 276 19.36 14.47 -11.87
C ALA A 276 19.00 14.24 -13.35
N ILE A 277 17.73 14.40 -13.72
CA ILE A 277 17.25 14.25 -15.11
C ILE A 277 17.37 15.54 -15.93
N GLY A 278 17.83 16.64 -15.31
CA GLY A 278 17.87 17.96 -15.88
C GLY A 278 18.45 18.07 -17.30
N PRO A 279 19.55 17.35 -17.65
CA PRO A 279 20.10 17.38 -19.00
C PRO A 279 19.16 16.81 -20.07
N ALA A 280 18.21 15.95 -19.68
CA ALA A 280 17.24 15.32 -20.57
C ALA A 280 15.91 16.10 -20.70
N VAL A 281 15.72 17.17 -19.90
CA VAL A 281 14.48 17.94 -19.84
C VAL A 281 14.72 19.39 -20.24
N VAL A 282 13.84 19.93 -21.08
CA VAL A 282 13.88 21.36 -21.41
C VAL A 282 13.63 22.20 -20.14
N PRO A 283 14.47 23.20 -19.80
CA PRO A 283 14.37 23.97 -18.53
C PRO A 283 13.00 24.57 -18.28
N SER A 284 12.33 25.07 -19.30
CA SER A 284 10.99 25.64 -19.23
C SER A 284 9.85 24.61 -19.29
N ALA A 285 10.16 23.33 -19.56
CA ALA A 285 9.14 22.28 -19.57
C ALA A 285 8.68 21.94 -18.14
N ASP A 286 7.42 21.60 -18.00
CA ASP A 286 6.86 21.23 -16.71
C ASP A 286 7.29 19.83 -16.30
N VAL A 287 7.84 19.73 -15.09
CA VAL A 287 8.01 18.45 -14.38
C VAL A 287 6.86 18.25 -13.40
N LYS A 288 6.40 17.01 -13.28
CA LYS A 288 5.16 16.69 -12.57
C LYS A 288 5.43 15.77 -11.39
N LEU A 289 4.76 16.07 -10.28
CA LEU A 289 4.67 15.21 -9.10
C LEU A 289 3.20 14.90 -8.87
N CYS A 290 2.85 13.62 -8.82
CA CYS A 290 1.50 13.17 -8.55
C CYS A 290 1.49 12.22 -7.35
N PHE A 291 0.55 12.40 -6.44
CA PHE A 291 0.29 11.47 -5.35
C PHE A 291 -1.21 11.38 -5.08
N PHE A 292 -1.61 10.29 -4.41
CA PHE A 292 -3.01 10.07 -4.09
C PHE A 292 -3.29 10.39 -2.64
N ALA A 293 -4.32 11.20 -2.40
CA ALA A 293 -4.78 11.56 -1.07
C ALA A 293 -6.14 10.91 -0.77
N SER A 294 -6.39 10.59 0.50
CA SER A 294 -7.69 10.05 0.90
C SER A 294 -8.79 11.09 0.73
N ALA A 295 -9.83 10.73 -0.01
CA ALA A 295 -11.04 11.53 -0.20
C ALA A 295 -12.15 11.22 0.84
N ARG A 296 -11.93 10.25 1.75
CA ARG A 296 -12.96 9.80 2.71
C ARG A 296 -13.59 10.95 3.48
N HIS A 297 -12.76 11.85 4.01
CA HIS A 297 -13.22 13.00 4.77
C HIS A 297 -13.93 14.03 3.89
N VAL A 298 -13.41 14.31 2.70
CA VAL A 298 -13.99 15.28 1.74
C VAL A 298 -15.37 14.83 1.28
N LEU A 299 -15.51 13.55 0.96
CA LEU A 299 -16.77 12.94 0.51
C LEU A 299 -17.68 12.53 1.67
N LYS A 300 -17.27 12.76 2.94
CA LYS A 300 -18.02 12.42 4.15
C LYS A 300 -18.49 10.96 4.17
N LEU A 301 -17.61 10.05 3.72
CA LEU A 301 -17.92 8.63 3.72
C LEU A 301 -18.09 8.11 5.15
N GLU A 302 -18.95 7.11 5.31
CA GLU A 302 -19.24 6.50 6.60
C GLU A 302 -17.97 5.93 7.25
N PRO A 303 -17.76 6.10 8.56
CA PRO A 303 -16.66 5.46 9.28
C PRO A 303 -16.67 3.94 9.06
N GLY A 304 -15.52 3.37 8.70
CA GLY A 304 -15.41 1.96 8.35
C GLY A 304 -15.55 1.66 6.85
N TYR A 305 -15.80 2.66 6.00
CA TYR A 305 -15.74 2.49 4.54
C TYR A 305 -14.36 2.00 4.12
N TRP A 306 -14.30 0.82 3.52
CA TRP A 306 -13.05 0.14 3.18
C TRP A 306 -12.78 0.02 1.67
N GLY A 307 -13.63 0.64 0.84
CA GLY A 307 -13.41 0.75 -0.61
C GLY A 307 -12.35 1.76 -1.00
N ASN A 308 -12.14 1.90 -2.31
CA ASN A 308 -11.31 2.98 -2.81
C ASN A 308 -11.93 4.34 -2.50
N ALA A 309 -11.14 5.22 -1.91
CA ALA A 309 -11.50 6.60 -1.66
C ALA A 309 -10.27 7.49 -1.79
N ILE A 310 -9.58 7.38 -2.92
CA ILE A 310 -8.39 8.15 -3.26
C ILE A 310 -8.73 9.20 -4.31
N PHE A 311 -8.05 10.34 -4.25
CA PHE A 311 -8.13 11.38 -5.26
C PHE A 311 -6.72 11.86 -5.63
N PRO A 312 -6.38 12.03 -6.92
CA PRO A 312 -5.05 12.44 -7.35
C PRO A 312 -4.78 13.90 -7.04
N VAL A 313 -3.62 14.18 -6.45
CA VAL A 313 -3.08 15.53 -6.26
C VAL A 313 -1.94 15.70 -7.26
N LYS A 314 -2.14 16.56 -8.24
CA LYS A 314 -1.17 16.85 -9.31
C LYS A 314 -0.48 18.18 -9.03
N VAL A 315 0.85 18.15 -9.03
CA VAL A 315 1.72 19.31 -8.86
C VAL A 315 2.55 19.43 -10.13
N SER A 316 2.63 20.63 -10.70
CA SER A 316 3.42 20.90 -11.90
C SER A 316 4.13 22.24 -11.76
N ALA A 317 5.36 22.31 -12.22
CA ALA A 317 6.12 23.54 -12.32
C ALA A 317 7.27 23.38 -13.34
N PRO A 318 7.79 24.48 -13.91
CA PRO A 318 8.97 24.44 -14.79
C PRO A 318 10.18 23.79 -14.11
N ALA A 319 10.89 22.94 -14.85
CA ALA A 319 12.04 22.18 -14.34
C ALA A 319 13.10 23.10 -13.70
N GLU A 320 13.41 24.24 -14.33
CA GLU A 320 14.34 25.24 -13.79
C GLU A 320 13.91 25.78 -12.42
N LYS A 321 12.60 26.01 -12.22
CA LYS A 321 12.05 26.44 -10.94
C LYS A 321 12.19 25.35 -9.88
N VAL A 322 11.85 24.11 -10.20
CA VAL A 322 11.96 23.00 -9.26
C VAL A 322 13.40 22.73 -8.88
N ALA A 323 14.30 22.72 -9.84
CA ALA A 323 15.74 22.52 -9.61
C ALA A 323 16.38 23.65 -8.80
N GLY A 324 15.97 24.89 -9.03
CA GLY A 324 16.54 26.09 -8.40
C GLY A 324 15.98 26.44 -7.03
N SER A 325 14.76 26.00 -6.70
CA SER A 325 14.12 26.27 -5.39
C SER A 325 14.78 25.50 -4.26
N SER A 326 14.64 25.96 -3.03
CA SER A 326 14.94 25.17 -1.84
C SER A 326 13.86 24.12 -1.59
N VAL A 327 14.18 23.07 -0.84
CA VAL A 327 13.18 22.03 -0.44
C VAL A 327 12.00 22.66 0.30
N VAL A 328 12.27 23.64 1.16
CA VAL A 328 11.25 24.33 1.97
C VAL A 328 10.27 25.14 1.11
N GLU A 329 10.74 25.79 0.05
CA GLU A 329 9.87 26.48 -0.91
C GLU A 329 9.00 25.48 -1.68
N LEU A 330 9.56 24.35 -2.10
CA LEU A 330 8.81 23.28 -2.79
C LEU A 330 7.78 22.61 -1.87
N VAL A 331 8.02 22.49 -0.57
CA VAL A 331 7.00 22.12 0.42
C VAL A 331 5.79 23.06 0.32
N GLY A 332 6.02 24.36 0.16
CA GLY A 332 4.95 25.34 -0.08
C GLY A 332 4.10 24.98 -1.29
N VAL A 333 4.75 24.68 -2.43
CA VAL A 333 4.08 24.31 -3.69
C VAL A 333 3.23 23.03 -3.53
N VAL A 334 3.79 22.01 -2.89
CA VAL A 334 3.08 20.74 -2.60
C VAL A 334 1.86 21.00 -1.72
N ARG A 335 2.02 21.79 -0.65
CA ARG A 335 0.92 22.11 0.27
C ARG A 335 -0.20 22.93 -0.38
N ASP A 336 0.15 23.79 -1.32
CA ASP A 336 -0.84 24.56 -2.09
C ASP A 336 -1.69 23.62 -2.98
N ALA A 337 -1.08 22.63 -3.61
CA ALA A 337 -1.81 21.60 -4.35
C ALA A 337 -2.72 20.76 -3.42
N LYS A 338 -2.23 20.34 -2.26
CA LYS A 338 -3.02 19.63 -1.25
C LYS A 338 -4.23 20.43 -0.78
N ARG A 339 -4.10 21.75 -0.63
CA ARG A 339 -5.24 22.60 -0.22
C ARG A 339 -6.34 22.69 -1.27
N ARG A 340 -5.99 22.62 -2.55
CA ARG A 340 -6.98 22.61 -3.65
C ARG A 340 -7.70 21.28 -3.82
N MET A 341 -7.11 20.19 -3.32
CA MET A 341 -7.61 18.83 -3.52
C MET A 341 -9.08 18.66 -3.10
N ALA A 342 -9.49 19.24 -1.98
CA ALA A 342 -10.88 19.10 -1.50
C ALA A 342 -11.88 19.71 -2.49
N ASP A 343 -11.62 20.93 -2.99
CA ASP A 343 -12.49 21.61 -3.95
C ASP A 343 -12.47 20.90 -5.32
N GLU A 344 -11.30 20.38 -5.74
CA GLU A 344 -11.16 19.64 -6.98
C GLU A 344 -11.93 18.30 -6.92
N CYS A 345 -11.85 17.60 -5.78
CA CYS A 345 -12.58 16.37 -5.52
C CYS A 345 -14.10 16.60 -5.53
N LEU A 346 -14.59 17.63 -4.86
CA LEU A 346 -16.02 17.96 -4.86
C LEU A 346 -16.53 18.35 -6.25
N ARG A 347 -15.77 19.14 -7.01
CA ARG A 347 -16.14 19.46 -8.40
C ARG A 347 -16.20 18.21 -9.28
N TRP A 348 -15.27 17.27 -9.08
CA TRP A 348 -15.31 15.98 -9.77
C TRP A 348 -16.55 15.18 -9.37
N ALA A 349 -16.83 15.07 -8.07
CA ALA A 349 -17.98 14.33 -7.55
C ALA A 349 -19.32 14.85 -8.10
N GLU A 350 -19.40 16.15 -8.38
CA GLU A 350 -20.57 16.83 -8.96
C GLU A 350 -20.55 16.86 -10.51
N GLY A 351 -19.61 16.19 -11.16
CA GLY A 351 -19.47 16.19 -12.62
C GLY A 351 -18.99 17.51 -13.22
N ARG A 352 -18.53 18.46 -12.39
CA ARG A 352 -18.14 19.82 -12.80
C ARG A 352 -16.65 19.96 -13.15
N THR A 353 -16.12 19.02 -13.94
CA THR A 353 -14.71 19.04 -14.38
C THR A 353 -14.52 19.58 -15.79
N GLY A 354 -15.60 19.96 -16.48
CA GLY A 354 -15.56 20.35 -17.89
C GLY A 354 -15.17 19.18 -18.80
N GLY A 355 -15.58 17.96 -18.45
CA GLY A 355 -15.29 16.74 -19.21
C GLY A 355 -13.87 16.18 -19.00
N ARG A 356 -13.06 16.80 -18.15
CA ARG A 356 -11.70 16.30 -17.85
C ARG A 356 -11.75 15.24 -16.76
N ASP A 357 -11.05 14.13 -16.98
CA ASP A 357 -10.86 13.09 -16.00
C ASP A 357 -9.64 13.43 -15.09
N PRO A 358 -9.85 13.73 -13.80
CA PRO A 358 -8.74 14.02 -12.89
C PRO A 358 -7.83 12.81 -12.64
N PHE A 359 -8.35 11.57 -12.80
CA PHE A 359 -7.60 10.34 -12.62
C PHE A 359 -6.74 9.99 -13.85
N GLN A 360 -6.94 10.65 -14.99
CA GLN A 360 -6.10 10.43 -16.17
C GLN A 360 -4.64 10.75 -15.84
N MET A 361 -3.78 9.74 -15.94
CA MET A 361 -2.34 9.83 -15.68
C MET A 361 -1.58 10.00 -17.00
N THR A 362 -0.40 10.64 -16.91
CA THR A 362 0.59 10.68 -18.00
C THR A 362 1.81 9.87 -17.54
N PHE A 363 2.24 8.89 -18.34
CA PHE A 363 3.36 8.02 -18.00
C PHE A 363 4.67 8.46 -18.70
N ASP A 364 4.83 9.78 -18.85
CA ASP A 364 6.08 10.37 -19.33
C ASP A 364 7.18 10.31 -18.26
N TYR A 365 8.44 10.44 -18.68
CA TYR A 365 9.59 10.39 -17.77
C TYR A 365 9.72 11.67 -16.92
N GLU A 366 9.04 12.75 -17.28
CA GLU A 366 8.97 14.01 -16.52
C GLU A 366 8.02 13.92 -15.32
N SER A 367 7.14 12.91 -15.28
CA SER A 367 6.20 12.66 -14.21
C SER A 367 6.75 11.67 -13.18
N VAL A 368 6.52 11.91 -11.89
CA VAL A 368 6.80 10.97 -10.81
C VAL A 368 5.56 10.76 -9.94
N TYR A 369 5.27 9.51 -9.66
CA TYR A 369 4.10 9.09 -8.88
C TYR A 369 4.51 8.62 -7.50
N VAL A 370 3.82 9.12 -6.47
CA VAL A 370 4.12 8.79 -5.07
C VAL A 370 2.92 8.13 -4.40
N SER A 371 3.16 7.00 -3.75
CA SER A 371 2.20 6.33 -2.88
C SER A 371 2.69 6.36 -1.44
N ASP A 372 1.86 6.90 -0.53
CA ASP A 372 2.19 6.98 0.91
C ASP A 372 1.59 5.78 1.66
N TRP A 373 2.45 4.86 2.07
CA TRP A 373 2.11 3.69 2.88
C TRP A 373 2.34 3.93 4.38
N SER A 374 2.95 5.04 4.76
CA SER A 374 3.39 5.28 6.13
C SER A 374 2.24 5.35 7.16
N LYS A 375 1.02 5.67 6.71
CA LYS A 375 -0.16 5.89 7.55
C LYS A 375 -1.37 5.04 7.16
N LEU A 376 -1.21 4.05 6.30
CA LEU A 376 -2.33 3.21 5.85
C LEU A 376 -2.83 2.24 6.95
N GLY A 377 -2.00 1.94 7.97
CA GLY A 377 -2.34 1.03 9.06
C GLY A 377 -1.73 -0.36 8.95
N PHE A 378 -0.99 -0.68 7.88
CA PHE A 378 -0.31 -1.97 7.75
C PHE A 378 0.75 -2.22 8.83
N SER A 379 1.46 -1.17 9.26
CA SER A 379 2.46 -1.25 10.31
C SER A 379 1.90 -1.41 11.73
N ASP A 380 0.57 -1.43 11.87
CA ASP A 380 -0.12 -1.53 13.15
C ASP A 380 -0.82 -2.91 13.30
N VAL A 381 -0.72 -3.79 12.30
CA VAL A 381 -1.38 -5.11 12.30
C VAL A 381 -0.66 -6.04 13.25
N ASP A 382 -1.36 -6.52 14.27
CA ASP A 382 -0.86 -7.45 15.27
C ASP A 382 -1.75 -8.70 15.33
N TYR A 383 -1.16 -9.86 15.05
CA TYR A 383 -1.84 -11.16 15.13
C TYR A 383 -1.62 -11.88 16.48
N GLY A 384 -1.20 -11.16 17.52
CA GLY A 384 -0.80 -11.71 18.83
C GLY A 384 0.69 -12.01 18.94
N TYR A 385 1.48 -11.57 17.95
CA TYR A 385 2.95 -11.71 17.90
C TYR A 385 3.67 -10.34 17.87
N GLY A 386 2.96 -9.26 18.18
CA GLY A 386 3.44 -7.89 18.01
C GLY A 386 3.22 -7.35 16.59
N ILE A 387 3.64 -6.11 16.40
CA ILE A 387 3.51 -5.41 15.11
C ILE A 387 4.68 -5.80 14.18
N PRO A 388 4.50 -5.66 12.84
CA PRO A 388 5.58 -5.95 11.90
C PRO A 388 6.74 -4.96 12.05
N MET A 389 7.96 -5.45 11.86
CA MET A 389 9.14 -4.57 11.78
C MET A 389 9.12 -3.70 10.52
N THR A 390 8.53 -4.22 9.46
CA THR A 390 8.29 -3.52 8.21
C THR A 390 7.07 -4.10 7.50
N ALA A 391 6.29 -3.23 6.85
CA ALA A 391 5.15 -3.61 6.01
C ALA A 391 5.10 -2.67 4.81
N GLY A 392 5.18 -3.23 3.61
CA GLY A 392 5.23 -2.41 2.40
C GLY A 392 5.01 -3.23 1.13
N PRO A 393 4.87 -2.55 -0.01
CA PRO A 393 4.69 -3.22 -1.29
C PRO A 393 5.94 -4.01 -1.66
N LEU A 394 5.71 -5.18 -2.25
CA LEU A 394 6.78 -6.08 -2.68
C LEU A 394 7.51 -5.54 -3.90
N VAL A 395 6.79 -4.91 -4.81
CA VAL A 395 7.34 -4.37 -6.06
C VAL A 395 6.80 -2.96 -6.28
N ASN A 396 7.67 -2.03 -6.69
CA ASN A 396 7.22 -0.78 -7.29
C ASN A 396 6.71 -1.09 -8.70
N CYS A 397 5.89 -0.22 -9.25
CA CYS A 397 5.51 -0.33 -10.65
C CYS A 397 6.74 -0.04 -11.52
N ASP A 398 7.22 -1.04 -12.26
CA ASP A 398 8.39 -0.90 -13.14
C ASP A 398 8.05 -0.17 -14.46
N LEU A 399 6.77 0.13 -14.68
CA LEU A 399 6.27 0.75 -15.92
C LEU A 399 6.24 2.28 -15.84
N ILE A 400 6.29 2.85 -14.64
CA ILE A 400 6.21 4.29 -14.41
C ILE A 400 7.22 4.71 -13.36
N ALA A 401 7.71 5.93 -13.44
CA ALA A 401 8.55 6.51 -12.40
C ALA A 401 7.72 6.62 -11.09
N SER A 402 7.92 5.69 -10.17
CA SER A 402 7.13 5.54 -8.95
C SER A 402 7.99 5.53 -7.70
N VAL A 403 7.40 5.99 -6.61
CA VAL A 403 8.04 6.08 -5.31
C VAL A 403 7.05 5.71 -4.21
N ILE A 404 7.51 4.91 -3.27
CA ILE A 404 6.75 4.53 -2.09
C ILE A 404 7.34 5.23 -0.87
N VAL A 405 6.50 5.91 -0.11
CA VAL A 405 6.84 6.48 1.20
C VAL A 405 6.29 5.56 2.28
N MET A 406 7.12 5.14 3.22
CA MET A 406 6.73 4.23 4.31
C MET A 406 7.45 4.60 5.61
N ARG A 407 7.05 3.98 6.72
CA ARG A 407 7.80 4.07 7.98
C ARG A 407 9.17 3.42 7.78
N ALA A 408 10.21 4.01 8.37
CA ALA A 408 11.50 3.34 8.42
C ALA A 408 11.37 2.01 9.19
N PRO A 409 12.03 0.92 8.73
CA PRO A 409 11.95 -0.36 9.43
C PRO A 409 12.60 -0.27 10.80
N ALA A 410 11.98 -0.91 11.81
CA ALA A 410 12.53 -0.93 13.16
C ALA A 410 13.92 -1.60 13.17
N PRO A 411 14.91 -1.08 13.92
CA PRO A 411 14.80 -0.05 14.97
C PRO A 411 14.92 1.40 14.48
N LEU A 412 15.03 1.65 13.18
CA LEU A 412 15.16 3.00 12.63
C LEU A 412 13.88 3.80 12.90
N ALA A 413 14.04 5.09 13.19
CA ALA A 413 12.95 6.03 13.32
C ALA A 413 13.01 7.05 12.17
N GLY A 414 11.84 7.38 11.60
CA GLY A 414 11.74 8.33 10.51
C GLY A 414 10.92 7.81 9.33
N THR A 415 11.29 8.23 8.14
CA THR A 415 10.58 7.88 6.90
C THR A 415 11.53 7.18 5.94
N ARG A 416 11.10 6.05 5.40
CA ARG A 416 11.78 5.35 4.30
C ARG A 416 11.09 5.68 2.98
N LEU A 417 11.91 5.90 1.97
CA LEU A 417 11.47 6.12 0.60
C LEU A 417 12.08 5.04 -0.30
N LEU A 418 11.22 4.32 -1.01
CA LEU A 418 11.61 3.31 -1.99
C LEU A 418 11.38 3.91 -3.38
N ALA A 419 12.45 4.24 -4.09
CA ALA A 419 12.38 4.92 -5.37
C ALA A 419 12.69 3.95 -6.54
N SER A 420 11.79 3.90 -7.52
CA SER A 420 12.03 3.39 -8.87
C SER A 420 11.60 4.49 -9.82
N CYS A 421 12.41 5.56 -9.90
CA CYS A 421 11.98 6.78 -10.60
C CYS A 421 13.05 7.40 -11.50
N VAL A 422 14.22 6.79 -11.60
CA VAL A 422 15.30 7.20 -12.50
C VAL A 422 15.89 6.00 -13.22
N THR A 423 16.35 6.22 -14.45
CA THR A 423 17.11 5.22 -15.21
C THR A 423 18.55 5.15 -14.68
N LYS A 424 19.27 4.10 -15.05
CA LYS A 424 20.67 3.88 -14.65
C LYS A 424 21.58 5.08 -14.91
N GLU A 425 21.33 5.79 -15.99
CA GLU A 425 22.11 6.99 -16.38
C GLU A 425 22.06 8.09 -15.33
N HIS A 426 20.91 8.24 -14.65
CA HIS A 426 20.66 9.31 -13.66
C HIS A 426 20.78 8.84 -12.21
N ALA A 427 20.96 7.53 -11.98
CA ALA A 427 20.84 6.90 -10.66
C ALA A 427 21.89 7.42 -9.66
N ASP A 428 23.16 7.52 -10.06
CA ASP A 428 24.24 7.94 -9.17
C ASP A 428 24.09 9.42 -8.76
N GLN A 429 23.77 10.29 -9.72
CA GLN A 429 23.52 11.70 -9.44
C GLN A 429 22.30 11.87 -8.53
N PHE A 430 21.19 11.17 -8.82
CA PHE A 430 20.00 11.19 -8.00
C PHE A 430 20.29 10.73 -6.58
N ALA A 431 20.98 9.59 -6.42
CA ALA A 431 21.33 9.04 -5.13
C ALA A 431 22.24 9.97 -4.31
N GLY A 432 23.19 10.63 -4.96
CA GLY A 432 24.05 11.63 -4.33
C GLY A 432 23.23 12.79 -3.76
N LEU A 433 22.40 13.41 -4.61
CA LEU A 433 21.55 14.54 -4.22
C LEU A 433 20.56 14.18 -3.11
N MET A 434 19.98 12.98 -3.15
CA MET A 434 19.04 12.53 -2.12
C MET A 434 19.70 12.35 -0.75
N ARG A 435 20.98 11.92 -0.71
CA ARG A 435 21.74 11.70 0.54
C ARG A 435 22.35 12.97 1.11
N GLU A 436 22.44 14.05 0.33
CA GLU A 436 22.91 15.35 0.85
C GLU A 436 22.07 15.78 2.05
N ASP A 437 22.74 16.25 3.11
CA ASP A 437 22.16 16.74 4.36
C ASP A 437 21.35 15.72 5.21
N LEU A 438 21.38 14.42 4.87
CA LEU A 438 20.71 13.41 5.70
C LEU A 438 21.53 12.98 6.93
N VAL A 439 22.81 13.34 7.01
CA VAL A 439 23.72 13.00 8.10
C VAL A 439 23.76 14.12 9.14
#